data_62219487bd5bd814ad69780d202e947f
#
_entry.id   62219487bd5bd814ad69780d202e947f
#
_cell.length_a   1.000
_cell.length_b   1.000
_cell.length_c   1.000
_cell.angle_alpha   90.00
_cell.angle_beta   90.00
_cell.angle_gamma   90.00
#
_symmetry.space_group_name_H-M   'P 1'
#
loop_
_entity.id
_entity.type
_entity.pdbx_description
1 polymer ?
#
loop_
_entity_poly.entity_id
_entity_poly.type
_entity_poly.pdbx_seq_one_letter_code
_entity_poly.pdbx_strand_id
1 'polypeptide(L)'
;MTQSHYTLYIGVSVNKDKTQGAVGVAIYDEEHQLADSFAVLVDRNIDSTELELTAIVECLRYAFNDDVIYSTSDFCVRGYNEWLDDWKKRGWRKSDKKPVAYRQLWQLVDEERSEKFVDVRKQRSSPELDLAYKLAKEKLEEVY
;
A
#
# COMPACT_ATOMS: atom_id res chain seq x y z
N MET A 1 11.75 -8.50 -26.11
CA MET A 1 12.01 -7.45 -25.11
C MET A 1 11.50 -7.90 -23.73
N THR A 2 12.40 -7.93 -22.77
CA THR A 2 12.00 -8.23 -21.40
C THR A 2 11.41 -6.96 -20.77
N GLN A 3 10.24 -7.11 -20.16
CA GLN A 3 9.62 -6.04 -19.42
C GLN A 3 10.40 -5.81 -18.13
N SER A 4 10.69 -4.55 -17.81
CA SER A 4 11.34 -4.19 -16.56
C SER A 4 10.41 -4.49 -15.37
N HIS A 5 10.99 -4.97 -14.28
CA HIS A 5 10.28 -5.21 -13.04
C HIS A 5 10.70 -4.17 -12.00
N TYR A 6 9.74 -3.76 -11.21
CA TYR A 6 9.96 -2.75 -10.17
C TYR A 6 9.66 -3.31 -8.80
N THR A 7 10.31 -2.74 -7.81
CA THR A 7 10.04 -2.98 -6.41
C THR A 7 9.53 -1.68 -5.81
N LEU A 8 8.36 -1.73 -5.18
CA LEU A 8 7.70 -0.55 -4.63
C LEU A 8 7.69 -0.65 -3.11
N TYR A 9 8.15 0.39 -2.43
CA TYR A 9 8.24 0.43 -0.98
C TYR A 9 7.29 1.50 -0.45
N ILE A 10 6.51 1.14 0.57
CA ILE A 10 5.46 1.98 1.13
C ILE A 10 5.89 2.55 2.48
N GLY A 11 5.65 3.84 2.67
CA GLY A 11 5.75 4.49 3.97
C GLY A 11 4.50 5.32 4.21
N VAL A 12 4.06 5.39 5.46
CA VAL A 12 2.88 6.19 5.82
C VAL A 12 3.19 7.03 7.04
N SER A 13 2.52 8.17 7.14
CA SER A 13 2.65 9.07 8.28
C SER A 13 1.29 9.70 8.57
N VAL A 14 0.95 9.79 9.85
CA VAL A 14 -0.28 10.40 10.32
C VAL A 14 0.11 11.57 11.22
N ASN A 15 -0.57 12.71 11.07
CA ASN A 15 -0.29 13.84 11.96
C ASN A 15 -0.78 13.55 13.39
N LYS A 16 -0.35 14.39 14.33
CA LYS A 16 -0.54 14.15 15.75
C LYS A 16 -2.00 13.98 16.17
N ASP A 17 -2.89 14.78 15.61
CA ASP A 17 -4.33 14.72 15.95
C ASP A 17 -5.12 13.82 14.99
N LYS A 18 -4.45 13.10 14.09
CA LYS A 18 -5.03 12.12 13.16
C LYS A 18 -6.06 12.72 12.20
N THR A 19 -5.93 14.00 11.89
CA THR A 19 -6.82 14.69 10.96
C THR A 19 -6.30 14.65 9.53
N GLN A 20 -5.04 14.24 9.34
CA GLN A 20 -4.41 14.11 8.04
C GLN A 20 -3.40 12.99 8.06
N GLY A 21 -3.17 12.40 6.90
CA GLY A 21 -2.13 11.42 6.71
C GLY A 21 -1.50 11.55 5.34
N ALA A 22 -0.38 10.90 5.15
CA ALA A 22 0.29 10.88 3.86
C ALA A 22 0.88 9.50 3.59
N VAL A 23 0.95 9.17 2.31
CA VAL A 23 1.55 7.96 1.79
C VAL A 23 2.77 8.37 0.99
N GLY A 24 3.88 7.67 1.17
CA GLY A 24 5.06 7.80 0.32
C GLY A 24 5.37 6.47 -0.34
N VAL A 25 5.80 6.52 -1.58
CA VAL A 25 6.18 5.33 -2.34
C VAL A 25 7.52 5.58 -3.01
N ALA A 26 8.48 4.68 -2.78
CA ALA A 26 9.77 4.69 -3.45
C ALA A 26 9.83 3.48 -4.38
N ILE A 27 10.18 3.70 -5.64
CA ILE A 27 10.12 2.70 -6.69
C ILE A 27 11.53 2.47 -7.24
N TYR A 28 11.98 1.23 -7.17
CA TYR A 28 13.32 0.83 -7.61
C TYR A 28 13.23 -0.10 -8.81
N ASP A 29 14.20 0.04 -9.73
CA ASP A 29 14.29 -0.82 -10.91
C ASP A 29 15.03 -2.13 -10.60
N GLU A 30 15.24 -2.96 -11.60
CA GLU A 30 15.91 -4.26 -11.47
C GLU A 30 17.35 -4.14 -11.01
N GLU A 31 17.99 -3.02 -11.25
CA GLU A 31 19.37 -2.76 -10.83
C GLU A 31 19.42 -2.10 -9.46
N HIS A 32 18.27 -2.06 -8.79
CA HIS A 32 18.09 -1.44 -7.48
C HIS A 32 18.46 0.04 -7.46
N GLN A 33 18.16 0.74 -8.56
CA GLN A 33 18.28 2.18 -8.66
C GLN A 33 16.91 2.81 -8.47
N LEU A 34 16.86 3.94 -7.78
CA LEU A 34 15.59 4.66 -7.59
C LEU A 34 15.10 5.17 -8.95
N ALA A 35 14.00 4.59 -9.43
CA ALA A 35 13.44 4.91 -10.74
C ALA A 35 12.40 6.01 -10.66
N ASP A 36 11.62 6.04 -9.56
CA ASP A 36 10.55 7.02 -9.38
C ASP A 36 10.17 7.07 -7.91
N SER A 37 9.44 8.10 -7.54
CA SER A 37 8.85 8.21 -6.21
C SER A 37 7.65 9.14 -6.27
N PHE A 38 6.72 8.97 -5.34
CA PHE A 38 5.61 9.89 -5.22
C PHE A 38 5.09 9.89 -3.79
N ALA A 39 4.27 10.89 -3.48
CA ALA A 39 3.60 10.99 -2.19
C ALA A 39 2.19 11.53 -2.39
N VAL A 40 1.27 11.07 -1.55
CA VAL A 40 -0.15 11.46 -1.62
C VAL A 40 -0.59 11.91 -0.25
N LEU A 41 -1.22 13.10 -0.20
CA LEU A 41 -1.82 13.61 1.03
C LEU A 41 -3.26 13.13 1.13
N VAL A 42 -3.66 12.68 2.31
CA VAL A 42 -5.05 12.35 2.64
C VAL A 42 -5.52 13.35 3.69
N ASP A 43 -6.36 14.28 3.27
CA ASP A 43 -6.82 15.39 4.13
C ASP A 43 -8.17 15.05 4.75
N ARG A 44 -8.16 14.13 5.67
CA ARG A 44 -9.31 13.71 6.47
C ARG A 44 -8.83 12.85 7.63
N ASN A 45 -9.72 12.59 8.58
CA ASN A 45 -9.41 11.64 9.65
C ASN A 45 -9.08 10.28 9.05
N ILE A 46 -7.93 9.74 9.43
CA ILE A 46 -7.45 8.48 8.86
C ILE A 46 -6.51 7.80 9.86
N ASP A 47 -6.54 6.48 9.90
CA ASP A 47 -5.59 5.71 10.68
C ASP A 47 -4.50 5.11 9.80
N SER A 48 -3.46 4.56 10.43
CA SER A 48 -2.30 4.05 9.70
C SER A 48 -2.65 2.83 8.83
N THR A 49 -3.59 2.00 9.25
CA THR A 49 -4.02 0.85 8.45
C THR A 49 -4.74 1.29 7.18
N GLU A 50 -5.62 2.28 7.29
CA GLU A 50 -6.26 2.87 6.11
C GLU A 50 -5.23 3.44 5.15
N LEU A 51 -4.21 4.13 5.66
CA LEU A 51 -3.14 4.69 4.84
C LEU A 51 -2.34 3.59 4.14
N GLU A 52 -2.01 2.51 4.85
CA GLU A 52 -1.31 1.38 4.24
C GLU A 52 -2.12 0.77 3.10
N LEU A 53 -3.41 0.56 3.29
CA LEU A 53 -4.27 0.03 2.24
C LEU A 53 -4.39 1.01 1.07
N THR A 54 -4.50 2.29 1.36
CA THR A 54 -4.51 3.34 0.32
C THR A 54 -3.21 3.29 -0.48
N ALA A 55 -2.08 3.12 0.21
CA ALA A 55 -0.78 2.99 -0.44
C ALA A 55 -0.71 1.76 -1.35
N ILE A 56 -1.24 0.63 -0.90
CA ILE A 56 -1.29 -0.58 -1.72
C ILE A 56 -2.14 -0.33 -2.99
N VAL A 57 -3.28 0.32 -2.86
CA VAL A 57 -4.10 0.68 -4.03
C VAL A 57 -3.30 1.55 -5.01
N GLU A 58 -2.62 2.58 -4.52
CA GLU A 58 -1.82 3.46 -5.37
C GLU A 58 -0.68 2.70 -6.04
N CYS A 59 -0.01 1.81 -5.30
CA CYS A 59 1.05 0.97 -5.86
C CYS A 59 0.52 0.02 -6.93
N LEU A 60 -0.64 -0.59 -6.72
CA LEU A 60 -1.24 -1.49 -7.70
C LEU A 60 -1.60 -0.77 -8.99
N ARG A 61 -2.01 0.50 -8.90
CA ARG A 61 -2.27 1.31 -10.09
C ARG A 61 -1.02 1.58 -10.91
N TYR A 62 0.12 1.69 -10.23
CA TYR A 62 1.42 1.91 -10.87
C TYR A 62 2.04 0.61 -11.39
N ALA A 63 1.88 -0.48 -10.64
CA ALA A 63 2.61 -1.74 -10.84
C ALA A 63 2.16 -2.50 -12.09
N PHE A 64 3.09 -3.30 -12.61
CA PHE A 64 2.85 -4.26 -13.69
C PHE A 64 3.04 -5.67 -13.18
N ASN A 65 2.78 -6.66 -14.04
CA ASN A 65 2.98 -8.07 -13.69
C ASN A 65 4.41 -8.32 -13.20
N ASP A 66 4.50 -9.12 -12.15
CA ASP A 66 5.75 -9.55 -11.50
C ASP A 66 6.45 -8.46 -10.69
N ASP A 67 5.85 -7.28 -10.55
CA ASP A 67 6.34 -6.28 -9.61
C ASP A 67 6.04 -6.72 -8.18
N VAL A 68 6.81 -6.17 -7.23
CA VAL A 68 6.69 -6.52 -5.81
C VAL A 68 6.48 -5.25 -5.00
N ILE A 69 5.52 -5.30 -4.10
CA ILE A 69 5.23 -4.21 -3.15
C ILE A 69 5.66 -4.67 -1.76
N TYR A 70 6.47 -3.86 -1.08
CA TYR A 70 6.87 -4.11 0.31
C TYR A 70 6.14 -3.18 1.26
N SER A 71 5.58 -3.76 2.31
CA SER A 71 4.86 -3.05 3.36
C SER A 71 5.35 -3.53 4.72
N THR A 72 5.33 -2.66 5.72
CA THR A 72 5.61 -3.04 7.11
C THR A 72 4.37 -3.61 7.81
N SER A 73 3.20 -3.48 7.23
CA SER A 73 1.94 -3.88 7.86
C SER A 73 1.67 -5.37 7.68
N ASP A 74 1.81 -6.12 8.76
CA ASP A 74 1.49 -7.55 8.76
C ASP A 74 0.03 -7.79 8.36
N PHE A 75 -0.88 -7.00 8.91
CA PHE A 75 -2.32 -7.11 8.61
C PHE A 75 -2.60 -6.94 7.12
N CYS A 76 -2.04 -5.91 6.50
CA CYS A 76 -2.28 -5.62 5.09
C CYS A 76 -1.67 -6.68 4.18
N VAL A 77 -0.46 -7.14 4.51
CA VAL A 77 0.22 -8.18 3.72
C VAL A 77 -0.54 -9.51 3.82
N ARG A 78 -0.93 -9.90 5.02
CA ARG A 78 -1.69 -11.14 5.21
C ARG A 78 -3.09 -11.04 4.59
N GLY A 79 -3.73 -9.90 4.72
CA GLY A 79 -5.03 -9.69 4.08
C GLY A 79 -4.96 -9.88 2.58
N TYR A 80 -3.95 -9.31 1.95
CA TYR A 80 -3.74 -9.45 0.50
C TYR A 80 -3.47 -10.90 0.10
N ASN A 81 -2.63 -11.59 0.84
CA ASN A 81 -2.16 -12.92 0.45
C ASN A 81 -3.03 -14.07 0.94
N GLU A 82 -3.70 -13.90 2.11
CA GLU A 82 -4.35 -15.02 2.77
C GLU A 82 -5.87 -14.86 2.89
N TRP A 83 -6.39 -13.63 3.02
CA TRP A 83 -7.79 -13.44 3.40
C TRP A 83 -8.68 -12.87 2.30
N LEU A 84 -8.11 -12.13 1.37
CA LEU A 84 -8.88 -11.34 0.39
C LEU A 84 -9.83 -12.21 -0.45
N ASP A 85 -9.34 -13.34 -0.95
CA ASP A 85 -10.15 -14.23 -1.78
C ASP A 85 -11.29 -14.86 -1.00
N ASP A 86 -11.05 -15.22 0.26
CA ASP A 86 -12.10 -15.77 1.12
C ASP A 86 -13.17 -14.72 1.43
N TRP A 87 -12.75 -13.51 1.74
CA TRP A 87 -13.70 -12.42 1.98
C TRP A 87 -14.57 -12.17 0.75
N LYS A 88 -13.96 -12.18 -0.42
CA LYS A 88 -14.68 -12.00 -1.69
C LYS A 88 -15.73 -13.10 -1.89
N LYS A 89 -15.38 -14.35 -1.63
CA LYS A 89 -16.30 -15.50 -1.74
C LYS A 89 -17.45 -15.41 -0.74
N ARG A 90 -17.23 -14.79 0.41
CA ARG A 90 -18.24 -14.66 1.46
C ARG A 90 -19.02 -13.35 1.37
N GLY A 91 -18.95 -12.65 0.25
CA GLY A 91 -19.64 -11.38 0.07
C GLY A 91 -19.12 -10.28 0.96
N TRP A 92 -17.80 -10.29 1.22
CA TRP A 92 -17.10 -9.30 2.05
C TRP A 92 -17.55 -9.32 3.50
N ARG A 93 -17.78 -10.52 4.01
CA ARG A 93 -18.13 -10.74 5.40
C ARG A 93 -17.13 -11.70 6.06
N LYS A 94 -16.88 -11.46 7.32
CA LYS A 94 -16.07 -12.38 8.14
C LYS A 94 -16.88 -13.62 8.50
N SER A 95 -16.22 -14.61 9.12
CA SER A 95 -16.87 -15.85 9.55
C SER A 95 -18.02 -15.61 10.54
N ASP A 96 -17.97 -14.51 11.31
CA ASP A 96 -19.05 -14.12 12.24
C ASP A 96 -20.18 -13.34 11.57
N LYS A 97 -20.16 -13.25 10.24
CA LYS A 97 -21.13 -12.54 9.39
C LYS A 97 -21.07 -11.02 9.48
N LYS A 98 -20.12 -10.46 10.25
CA LYS A 98 -19.90 -9.01 10.30
C LYS A 98 -19.12 -8.54 9.07
N PRO A 99 -19.33 -7.29 8.62
CA PRO A 99 -18.54 -6.77 7.50
C PRO A 99 -17.04 -6.80 7.78
N VAL A 100 -16.26 -7.04 6.73
CA VAL A 100 -14.80 -6.97 6.83
C VAL A 100 -14.40 -5.52 7.12
N ALA A 101 -13.48 -5.34 8.08
CA ALA A 101 -12.93 -4.02 8.38
C ALA A 101 -12.26 -3.45 7.12
N TYR A 102 -12.45 -2.16 6.86
CA TYR A 102 -11.92 -1.47 5.67
C TYR A 102 -12.41 -2.09 4.36
N ARG A 103 -13.63 -2.59 4.36
CA ARG A 103 -14.20 -3.32 3.23
C ARG A 103 -14.03 -2.58 1.89
N GLN A 104 -14.36 -1.30 1.84
CA GLN A 104 -14.29 -0.52 0.60
C GLN A 104 -12.87 -0.47 0.05
N LEU A 105 -11.88 -0.31 0.91
CA LEU A 105 -10.47 -0.32 0.49
C LEU A 105 -10.02 -1.69 0.00
N TRP A 106 -10.45 -2.76 0.68
CA TRP A 106 -10.16 -4.12 0.22
C TRP A 106 -10.81 -4.42 -1.13
N GLN A 107 -11.99 -3.90 -1.37
CA GLN A 107 -12.65 -4.02 -2.66
C GLN A 107 -11.88 -3.29 -3.76
N LEU A 108 -11.33 -2.11 -3.45
CA LEU A 108 -10.46 -1.39 -4.38
C LEU A 108 -9.17 -2.14 -4.66
N VAL A 109 -8.57 -2.73 -3.62
CA VAL A 109 -7.37 -3.57 -3.79
C VAL A 109 -7.67 -4.72 -4.75
N ASP A 110 -8.78 -5.40 -4.55
CA ASP A 110 -9.18 -6.51 -5.42
C ASP A 110 -9.38 -6.07 -6.86
N GLU A 111 -10.05 -4.93 -7.06
CA GLU A 111 -10.29 -4.36 -8.38
C GLU A 111 -8.98 -3.98 -9.08
N GLU A 112 -8.07 -3.30 -8.37
CA GLU A 112 -6.82 -2.84 -8.96
C GLU A 112 -5.82 -3.97 -9.23
N ARG A 113 -5.85 -5.05 -8.44
CA ARG A 113 -4.99 -6.21 -8.70
C ARG A 113 -5.52 -7.12 -9.79
N SER A 114 -6.77 -6.93 -10.21
CA SER A 114 -7.41 -7.75 -11.25
C SER A 114 -6.56 -7.73 -12.52
N GLU A 115 -6.31 -8.90 -13.09
CA GLU A 115 -5.52 -9.06 -14.30
C GLU A 115 -4.03 -8.76 -14.15
N LYS A 116 -3.55 -8.57 -12.90
CA LYS A 116 -2.13 -8.34 -12.61
C LYS A 116 -1.62 -9.38 -11.62
N PHE A 117 -0.37 -9.79 -11.79
CA PHE A 117 0.34 -10.64 -10.82
C PHE A 117 1.34 -9.80 -10.06
N VAL A 118 0.88 -9.14 -9.01
CA VAL A 118 1.72 -8.29 -8.16
C VAL A 118 1.81 -8.93 -6.78
N ASP A 119 3.03 -9.18 -6.31
CA ASP A 119 3.26 -9.70 -4.97
C ASP A 119 3.24 -8.55 -3.96
N VAL A 120 2.69 -8.83 -2.79
CA VAL A 120 2.78 -7.94 -1.64
C VAL A 120 3.49 -8.72 -0.54
N ARG A 121 4.62 -8.20 -0.06
CA ARG A 121 5.46 -8.88 0.91
C ARG A 121 5.74 -7.97 2.09
N LYS A 122 5.90 -8.59 3.26
CA LYS A 122 6.28 -7.88 4.46
C LYS A 122 7.78 -7.67 4.51
N GLN A 123 8.19 -6.45 4.87
CA GLN A 123 9.56 -6.16 5.23
C GLN A 123 9.54 -5.30 6.49
N ARG A 124 10.36 -5.65 7.48
CA ARG A 124 10.35 -4.98 8.77
C ARG A 124 10.99 -3.58 8.70
N SER A 125 12.13 -3.49 8.05
CA SER A 125 12.85 -2.22 7.88
C SER A 125 13.85 -2.34 6.74
N SER A 126 14.16 -1.22 6.12
CA SER A 126 15.19 -1.12 5.08
C SER A 126 15.42 0.36 4.77
N PRO A 127 16.55 0.72 4.15
CA PRO A 127 16.76 2.09 3.66
C PRO A 127 15.67 2.54 2.69
N GLU A 128 15.15 1.62 1.88
CA GLU A 128 14.09 1.91 0.91
C GLU A 128 12.78 2.23 1.59
N LEU A 129 12.42 1.49 2.64
CA LEU A 129 11.25 1.80 3.46
C LEU A 129 11.41 3.13 4.20
N ASP A 130 12.63 3.41 4.67
CA ASP A 130 12.93 4.69 5.34
C ASP A 130 12.73 5.87 4.38
N LEU A 131 13.15 5.72 3.12
CA LEU A 131 12.91 6.73 2.11
C LEU A 131 11.42 6.95 1.86
N ALA A 132 10.66 5.87 1.72
CA ALA A 132 9.21 5.96 1.53
C ALA A 132 8.53 6.68 2.71
N TYR A 133 8.93 6.33 3.92
CA TYR A 133 8.42 7.00 5.13
C TYR A 133 8.77 8.49 5.12
N LYS A 134 10.01 8.82 4.76
CA LYS A 134 10.47 10.22 4.68
C LYS A 134 9.63 11.01 3.68
N LEU A 135 9.32 10.42 2.52
CA LEU A 135 8.47 11.07 1.52
C LEU A 135 7.07 11.34 2.06
N ALA A 136 6.49 10.39 2.79
CA ALA A 136 5.19 10.57 3.43
C ALA A 136 5.24 11.70 4.46
N LYS A 137 6.26 11.70 5.30
CA LYS A 137 6.42 12.71 6.35
C LYS A 137 6.60 14.11 5.76
N GLU A 138 7.43 14.25 4.75
CA GLU A 138 7.65 15.53 4.07
C GLU A 138 6.36 16.02 3.40
N LYS A 139 5.59 15.14 2.78
CA LYS A 139 4.32 15.50 2.17
C LYS A 139 3.34 16.04 3.20
N LEU A 140 3.28 15.40 4.35
CA LEU A 140 2.41 15.82 5.44
C LEU A 140 2.81 17.20 5.99
N GLU A 141 4.12 17.50 6.04
CA GLU A 141 4.65 18.77 6.52
C GLU A 141 4.48 19.92 5.53
N GLU A 142 4.22 19.66 4.26
CA GLU A 142 4.00 20.69 3.24
C GLU A 142 2.70 21.46 3.40
N VAL A 143 1.83 21.04 4.29
CA VAL A 143 0.45 21.55 4.38
C VAL A 143 0.38 22.75 5.33
N TYR A 144 1.12 23.79 5.06
CA TYR A 144 1.04 25.04 5.84
C TYR A 144 1.12 26.25 4.94
#